data_261ed75352c4f20c0b9cde98d0308f7f
#
_entry.id   261ed75352c4f20c0b9cde98d0308f7f
#
_cell.length_a   1.000
_cell.length_b   1.000
_cell.length_c   1.000
_cell.angle_alpha   90.00
_cell.angle_beta   90.00
_cell.angle_gamma   90.00
#
_symmetry.space_group_name_H-M   'P 1'
#
loop_
_entity.id
_entity.type
_entity.pdbx_description
1 polymer ?
#
loop_
_entity_poly.entity_id
_entity_poly.type
_entity_poly.pdbx_seq_one_letter_code
_entity_poly.pdbx_strand_id
1 'polypeptide(L)'
;LADQQRRGKLPRADSTDSLVGSGLICLAMGKLGARELNYSSDVDLVVFYDDESPLYEATEELQRAFVQATRLVVKLLEERTADGYVFRTDLRLRPDAGATPLAVSTSAAENYYESLGQNWERAAYIRARPVGCDMEAAAQFLDRMRPFIWRRHLDFAAIRDIHAIKRQI
;
A
#
# COMPACT_ATOMS: atom_id res chain seq x y z
N LEU A 1 3.10 14.10 -3.85
CA LEU A 1 1.74 14.50 -4.27
C LEU A 1 1.68 15.97 -4.67
N ALA A 2 2.02 16.93 -3.79
CA ALA A 2 1.95 18.38 -4.05
C ALA A 2 2.62 18.81 -5.37
N ASP A 3 3.72 18.17 -5.78
CA ASP A 3 4.36 18.44 -7.07
C ASP A 3 3.50 17.96 -8.25
N GLN A 4 2.88 16.80 -8.16
CA GLN A 4 1.97 16.29 -9.20
C GLN A 4 0.69 17.12 -9.30
N GLN A 5 0.18 17.60 -8.16
CA GLN A 5 -0.96 18.54 -8.11
C GLN A 5 -0.61 19.89 -8.71
N ARG A 6 0.58 20.44 -8.45
CA ARG A 6 1.05 21.68 -9.09
C ARG A 6 1.19 21.57 -10.60
N ARG A 7 1.55 20.39 -11.10
CA ARG A 7 1.66 20.08 -12.54
C ARG A 7 0.32 19.77 -13.20
N GLY A 8 -0.80 19.82 -12.46
CA GLY A 8 -2.13 19.49 -12.97
C GLY A 8 -2.35 18.01 -13.29
N LYS A 9 -1.49 17.11 -12.79
CA LYS A 9 -1.57 15.66 -13.03
C LYS A 9 -2.40 14.94 -11.98
N LEU A 10 -2.61 15.55 -10.83
CA LEU A 10 -3.52 15.11 -9.79
C LEU A 10 -4.42 16.28 -9.38
N PRO A 11 -5.69 16.02 -9.05
CA PRO A 11 -6.59 17.05 -8.57
C PRO A 11 -6.09 17.60 -7.24
N ARG A 12 -6.42 18.84 -6.98
CA ARG A 12 -6.11 19.52 -5.74
C ARG A 12 -7.35 19.44 -4.85
N ALA A 13 -7.24 18.75 -3.71
CA ALA A 13 -8.27 18.85 -2.71
C ALA A 13 -8.33 20.28 -2.14
N ASP A 14 -9.50 20.72 -1.73
CA ASP A 14 -9.72 22.02 -1.04
C ASP A 14 -9.13 22.00 0.39
N SER A 15 -7.92 21.51 0.53
CA SER A 15 -7.21 21.35 1.80
C SER A 15 -5.79 21.88 1.70
N THR A 16 -5.28 22.43 2.78
CA THR A 16 -3.86 22.79 2.92
C THR A 16 -2.95 21.56 2.99
N ASP A 17 -3.50 20.41 3.41
CA ASP A 17 -2.82 19.11 3.38
C ASP A 17 -3.06 18.42 2.03
N SER A 18 -2.01 18.22 1.27
CA SER A 18 -2.06 17.56 -0.05
C SER A 18 -2.44 16.07 0.01
N LEU A 19 -2.49 15.47 1.19
CA LEU A 19 -2.89 14.07 1.38
C LEU A 19 -4.41 13.91 1.51
N VAL A 20 -5.09 14.87 2.11
CA VAL A 20 -6.54 14.81 2.32
C VAL A 20 -7.28 14.85 0.98
N GLY A 21 -8.14 13.89 0.74
CA GLY A 21 -8.89 13.74 -0.52
C GLY A 21 -8.03 13.41 -1.74
N SER A 22 -6.75 13.04 -1.54
CA SER A 22 -5.85 12.70 -2.65
C SER A 22 -6.08 11.30 -3.20
N GLY A 23 -6.82 10.45 -2.50
CA GLY A 23 -6.98 9.04 -2.81
C GLY A 23 -5.69 8.21 -2.71
N LEU A 24 -4.57 8.78 -2.26
CA LEU A 24 -3.34 8.01 -2.02
C LEU A 24 -3.52 7.14 -0.78
N ILE A 25 -3.28 5.86 -0.93
CA ILE A 25 -3.31 4.87 0.15
C ILE A 25 -1.91 4.27 0.30
N CYS A 26 -1.28 4.47 1.44
CA CYS A 26 -0.01 3.84 1.76
C CYS A 26 -0.18 3.01 3.04
N LEU A 27 0.06 1.72 2.94
CA LEU A 27 -0.04 0.78 4.05
C LEU A 27 1.36 0.36 4.50
N ALA A 28 1.65 0.55 5.77
CA ALA A 28 2.77 -0.09 6.44
C ALA A 28 2.39 -1.54 6.73
N MET A 29 3.24 -2.46 6.30
CA MET A 29 3.07 -3.90 6.46
C MET A 29 4.07 -4.46 7.47
N GLY A 30 4.02 -5.75 7.73
CA GLY A 30 5.00 -6.46 8.53
C GLY A 30 5.29 -5.81 9.88
N LYS A 31 6.57 -5.65 10.22
CA LYS A 31 7.01 -5.06 11.49
C LYS A 31 6.65 -3.57 11.62
N LEU A 32 6.71 -2.82 10.51
CA LEU A 32 6.31 -1.41 10.53
C LEU A 32 4.81 -1.26 10.80
N GLY A 33 3.98 -2.07 10.16
CA GLY A 33 2.54 -2.11 10.38
C GLY A 33 2.19 -2.44 11.84
N ALA A 34 2.88 -3.42 12.42
CA ALA A 34 2.73 -3.86 13.81
C ALA A 34 3.31 -2.88 14.85
N ARG A 35 4.02 -1.83 14.45
CA ARG A 35 4.80 -0.92 15.34
C ARG A 35 5.94 -1.63 16.08
N GLU A 36 6.52 -2.65 15.46
CA GLU A 36 7.60 -3.50 16.00
C GLU A 36 8.88 -3.39 15.14
N LEU A 37 9.09 -2.26 14.47
CA LEU A 37 10.24 -2.07 13.59
C LEU A 37 11.54 -2.09 14.38
N ASN A 38 12.47 -2.98 13.99
CA ASN A 38 13.80 -3.07 14.58
C ASN A 38 14.79 -2.15 13.87
N TYR A 39 15.91 -1.86 14.52
CA TYR A 39 17.07 -1.20 13.89
C TYR A 39 17.49 -1.96 12.62
N SER A 40 17.78 -1.22 11.56
CA SER A 40 18.25 -1.76 10.27
C SER A 40 17.26 -2.70 9.56
N SER A 41 15.99 -2.81 10.03
CA SER A 41 14.95 -3.52 9.29
C SER A 41 14.51 -2.70 8.08
N ASP A 42 14.18 -3.38 6.99
CA ASP A 42 13.50 -2.76 5.86
C ASP A 42 12.08 -2.35 6.27
N VAL A 43 11.55 -1.33 5.65
CA VAL A 43 10.15 -0.93 5.81
C VAL A 43 9.33 -1.51 4.67
N ASP A 44 8.41 -2.40 5.03
CA ASP A 44 7.47 -3.00 4.09
C ASP A 44 6.33 -2.04 3.84
N LEU A 45 6.15 -1.60 2.60
CA LEU A 45 5.10 -0.68 2.17
C LEU A 45 4.32 -1.27 1.00
N VAL A 46 3.00 -1.02 1.00
CA VAL A 46 2.16 -1.23 -0.17
C VAL A 46 1.44 0.07 -0.48
N VAL A 47 1.47 0.48 -1.75
CA VAL A 47 0.85 1.73 -2.18
C VAL A 47 -0.29 1.44 -3.14
N PHE A 48 -1.46 1.97 -2.80
CA PHE A 48 -2.64 1.97 -3.63
C PHE A 48 -3.10 3.39 -3.93
N TYR A 49 -4.02 3.53 -4.87
CA TYR A 49 -4.74 4.76 -5.11
C TYR A 49 -6.23 4.44 -5.37
N ASP A 50 -7.08 5.31 -4.87
CA ASP A 50 -8.52 5.22 -5.06
C ASP A 50 -8.86 5.70 -6.47
N ASP A 51 -9.16 4.76 -7.37
CA ASP A 51 -9.54 5.02 -8.77
C ASP A 51 -11.04 5.27 -8.94
N GLU A 52 -11.82 5.15 -7.89
CA GLU A 52 -13.26 5.46 -7.85
C GLU A 52 -13.55 6.85 -7.28
N SER A 53 -12.52 7.59 -6.88
CA SER A 53 -12.68 8.93 -6.35
C SER A 53 -13.37 9.86 -7.36
N PRO A 54 -14.42 10.60 -6.97
CA PRO A 54 -15.11 11.54 -7.85
C PRO A 54 -14.23 12.73 -8.27
N LEU A 55 -13.06 12.88 -7.69
CA LEU A 55 -12.15 13.99 -7.96
C LEU A 55 -11.35 13.84 -9.25
N TYR A 56 -11.31 12.65 -9.83
CA TYR A 56 -10.54 12.38 -11.07
C TYR A 56 -11.08 11.18 -11.83
N GLU A 57 -10.85 11.18 -13.14
CA GLU A 57 -11.11 10.01 -13.97
C GLU A 57 -9.96 9.01 -13.86
N ALA A 58 -10.30 7.72 -13.75
CA ALA A 58 -9.33 6.63 -13.73
C ALA A 58 -8.65 6.49 -15.11
N THR A 59 -7.51 7.12 -15.28
CA THR A 59 -6.74 7.14 -16.52
C THR A 59 -5.34 6.57 -16.33
N GLU A 60 -4.67 6.22 -17.43
CA GLU A 60 -3.25 5.85 -17.39
C GLU A 60 -2.36 6.98 -16.86
N GLU A 61 -2.74 8.23 -17.05
CA GLU A 61 -1.99 9.36 -16.50
C GLU A 61 -2.09 9.42 -14.98
N LEU A 62 -3.26 9.12 -14.42
CA LEU A 62 -3.46 9.00 -12.98
C LEU A 62 -2.53 7.94 -12.39
N GLN A 63 -2.56 6.74 -12.94
CA GLN A 63 -1.67 5.65 -12.51
C GLN A 63 -0.20 6.07 -12.57
N ARG A 64 0.23 6.68 -13.70
CA ARG A 64 1.62 7.16 -13.85
C ARG A 64 1.98 8.20 -12.80
N ALA A 65 1.06 9.10 -12.44
CA ALA A 65 1.30 10.13 -11.42
C ALA A 65 1.52 9.50 -10.03
N PHE A 66 0.70 8.53 -9.63
CA PHE A 66 0.88 7.81 -8.36
C PHE A 66 2.14 6.94 -8.34
N VAL A 67 2.47 6.26 -9.44
CA VAL A 67 3.73 5.52 -9.57
C VAL A 67 4.94 6.45 -9.44
N GLN A 68 4.91 7.64 -10.06
CA GLN A 68 5.99 8.62 -9.93
C GLN A 68 6.10 9.17 -8.51
N ALA A 69 4.97 9.46 -7.85
CA ALA A 69 4.96 9.87 -6.45
C ALA A 69 5.56 8.79 -5.54
N THR A 70 5.18 7.52 -5.75
CA THR A 70 5.72 6.38 -5.00
C THR A 70 7.23 6.24 -5.21
N ARG A 71 7.72 6.32 -6.44
CA ARG A 71 9.16 6.28 -6.75
C ARG A 71 9.93 7.40 -6.05
N LEU A 72 9.33 8.59 -5.97
CA LEU A 72 9.98 9.71 -5.28
C LEU A 72 10.06 9.46 -3.77
N VAL A 73 9.01 8.92 -3.16
CA VAL A 73 9.02 8.54 -1.73
C VAL A 73 10.10 7.52 -1.45
N VAL A 74 10.17 6.43 -2.24
CA VAL A 74 11.21 5.40 -2.12
C VAL A 74 12.59 6.02 -2.24
N LYS A 75 12.81 6.84 -3.27
CA LYS A 75 14.10 7.53 -3.47
C LYS A 75 14.48 8.35 -2.25
N LEU A 76 13.56 9.16 -1.70
CA LEU A 76 13.84 10.01 -0.53
C LEU A 76 14.16 9.20 0.72
N LEU A 77 13.57 8.02 0.89
CA LEU A 77 13.84 7.14 2.03
C LEU A 77 15.19 6.42 1.91
N GLU A 78 15.58 6.02 0.69
CA GLU A 78 16.78 5.19 0.43
C GLU A 78 18.01 6.00 0.02
N GLU A 79 17.83 7.26 -0.41
CA GLU A 79 18.94 8.08 -0.90
C GLU A 79 20.00 8.28 0.19
N ARG A 80 21.24 7.91 -0.14
CA ARG A 80 22.38 8.11 0.76
C ARG A 80 22.85 9.56 0.69
N THR A 81 22.78 10.23 1.81
CA THR A 81 23.32 11.58 2.02
C THR A 81 24.61 11.52 2.87
N ALA A 82 25.17 12.67 3.20
CA ALA A 82 26.30 12.76 4.14
C ALA A 82 25.93 12.19 5.53
N ASP A 83 24.64 12.24 5.91
CA ASP A 83 24.14 11.75 7.20
C ASP A 83 23.64 10.29 7.13
N GLY A 84 23.76 9.62 6.00
CA GLY A 84 23.29 8.25 5.76
C GLY A 84 22.00 8.21 4.94
N TYR A 85 21.17 7.19 5.16
CA TYR A 85 19.85 7.02 4.56
C TYR A 85 18.79 6.88 5.66
N VAL A 86 17.51 7.12 5.31
CA VAL A 86 16.42 7.08 6.29
C VAL A 86 15.99 5.63 6.54
N PHE A 87 15.53 4.94 5.46
CA PHE A 87 15.11 3.54 5.51
C PHE A 87 15.38 2.85 4.17
N ARG A 88 15.63 1.56 4.22
CA ARG A 88 15.46 0.68 3.05
C ARG A 88 13.98 0.33 2.94
N THR A 89 13.45 0.30 1.74
CA THR A 89 12.03 0.05 1.48
C THR A 89 11.81 -1.25 0.72
N ASP A 90 10.77 -1.99 1.07
CA ASP A 90 10.32 -3.17 0.33
C ASP A 90 8.85 -2.99 -0.09
N LEU A 91 8.60 -3.01 -1.40
CA LEU A 91 7.27 -2.90 -1.97
C LEU A 91 6.78 -4.22 -2.59
N ARG A 92 7.43 -5.36 -2.29
CA ARG A 92 7.10 -6.66 -2.89
C ARG A 92 5.82 -7.29 -2.34
N LEU A 93 5.25 -6.79 -1.25
CA LEU A 93 3.98 -7.27 -0.69
C LEU A 93 2.73 -6.75 -1.44
N ARG A 94 2.90 -5.97 -2.52
CA ARG A 94 1.77 -5.55 -3.38
C ARG A 94 1.25 -6.72 -4.22
N PRO A 95 -0.01 -6.68 -4.69
CA PRO A 95 -0.58 -7.71 -5.56
C PRO A 95 0.30 -8.00 -6.76
N ASP A 96 0.66 -9.26 -6.98
CA ASP A 96 1.51 -9.71 -8.09
C ASP A 96 2.68 -8.76 -8.40
N ALA A 97 3.61 -8.66 -7.46
CA ALA A 97 4.72 -7.71 -7.53
C ALA A 97 5.60 -7.82 -8.79
N GLY A 98 5.53 -8.97 -9.49
CA GLY A 98 6.24 -9.19 -10.76
C GLY A 98 5.57 -8.53 -11.96
N ALA A 99 4.25 -8.35 -11.93
CA ALA A 99 3.46 -7.86 -13.06
C ALA A 99 2.82 -6.48 -12.82
N THR A 100 2.64 -6.06 -11.55
CA THR A 100 1.96 -4.82 -11.21
C THR A 100 2.92 -3.63 -11.02
N PRO A 101 2.47 -2.39 -11.30
CA PRO A 101 3.23 -1.19 -11.02
C PRO A 101 3.40 -0.95 -9.51
N LEU A 102 4.24 0.02 -9.11
CA LEU A 102 4.53 0.31 -7.69
C LEU A 102 3.33 0.88 -6.93
N ALA A 103 2.39 1.50 -7.62
CA ALA A 103 1.10 1.90 -7.07
C ALA A 103 0.00 1.20 -7.89
N VAL A 104 -0.93 0.56 -7.22
CA VAL A 104 -2.01 -0.24 -7.81
C VAL A 104 -3.34 0.43 -7.48
N SER A 105 -4.32 0.42 -8.40
CA SER A 105 -5.65 0.93 -8.08
C SER A 105 -6.37 0.05 -7.08
N THR A 106 -7.26 0.62 -6.28
CA THR A 106 -8.04 -0.13 -5.29
C THR A 106 -8.91 -1.18 -5.95
N SER A 107 -9.55 -0.86 -7.09
CA SER A 107 -10.39 -1.81 -7.84
C SER A 107 -9.58 -3.01 -8.36
N ALA A 108 -8.39 -2.78 -8.90
CA ALA A 108 -7.52 -3.87 -9.35
C ALA A 108 -7.01 -4.73 -8.18
N ALA A 109 -6.70 -4.11 -7.05
CA ALA A 109 -6.29 -4.83 -5.85
C ALA A 109 -7.42 -5.70 -5.29
N GLU A 110 -8.62 -5.19 -5.18
CA GLU A 110 -9.80 -5.92 -4.71
C GLU A 110 -10.08 -7.14 -5.60
N ASN A 111 -10.12 -6.94 -6.92
CA ASN A 111 -10.30 -8.03 -7.88
C ASN A 111 -9.23 -9.12 -7.75
N TYR A 112 -7.96 -8.72 -7.54
CA TYR A 112 -6.87 -9.67 -7.30
C TYR A 112 -7.07 -10.45 -6.01
N TYR A 113 -7.35 -9.80 -4.90
CA TYR A 113 -7.49 -10.47 -3.61
C TYR A 113 -8.74 -11.34 -3.51
N GLU A 114 -9.82 -10.99 -4.21
CA GLU A 114 -11.02 -11.82 -4.29
C GLU A 114 -10.78 -13.12 -5.06
N SER A 115 -10.03 -13.05 -6.16
CA SER A 115 -9.88 -14.16 -7.10
C SER A 115 -8.60 -14.98 -6.90
N LEU A 116 -7.47 -14.33 -6.61
CA LEU A 116 -6.12 -14.91 -6.60
C LEU A 116 -5.41 -14.78 -5.24
N GLY A 117 -5.96 -13.99 -4.32
CA GLY A 117 -5.30 -13.67 -3.04
C GLY A 117 -4.91 -14.89 -2.23
N GLN A 118 -3.63 -14.94 -1.85
CA GLN A 118 -3.00 -16.06 -1.16
C GLN A 118 -3.14 -15.96 0.37
N ASN A 119 -3.01 -17.09 1.07
CA ASN A 119 -3.10 -17.11 2.53
C ASN A 119 -1.98 -16.30 3.21
N TRP A 120 -0.79 -16.26 2.63
CA TRP A 120 0.32 -15.47 3.17
C TRP A 120 0.08 -13.96 3.02
N GLU A 121 -0.54 -13.51 1.93
CA GLU A 121 -0.94 -12.11 1.74
C GLU A 121 -1.97 -11.71 2.78
N ARG A 122 -2.98 -12.56 3.00
CA ARG A 122 -3.98 -12.36 4.06
C ARG A 122 -3.31 -12.18 5.43
N ALA A 123 -2.36 -13.05 5.77
CA ALA A 123 -1.62 -12.95 7.03
C ALA A 123 -0.82 -11.64 7.14
N ALA A 124 -0.25 -11.15 6.03
CA ALA A 124 0.44 -9.87 5.99
C ALA A 124 -0.51 -8.69 6.27
N TYR A 125 -1.74 -8.74 5.77
CA TYR A 125 -2.74 -7.68 5.97
C TYR A 125 -3.28 -7.58 7.40
N ILE A 126 -3.19 -8.62 8.22
CA ILE A 126 -3.64 -8.57 9.64
C ILE A 126 -2.94 -7.45 10.42
N ARG A 127 -1.71 -7.11 10.03
CA ARG A 127 -0.90 -6.06 10.65
C ARG A 127 -0.82 -4.78 9.81
N ALA A 128 -1.55 -4.70 8.71
CA ALA A 128 -1.53 -3.53 7.85
C ALA A 128 -2.06 -2.30 8.57
N ARG A 129 -1.39 -1.17 8.36
CA ARG A 129 -1.75 0.11 8.98
C ARG A 129 -1.51 1.27 8.02
N PRO A 130 -2.45 2.22 7.86
CA PRO A 130 -2.24 3.42 7.08
C PRO A 130 -1.09 4.28 7.61
N VAL A 131 -0.26 4.80 6.70
CA VAL A 131 0.86 5.70 7.01
C VAL A 131 1.04 6.76 5.92
N GLY A 132 1.09 8.04 6.30
CA GLY A 132 1.43 9.14 5.39
C GLY A 132 0.57 9.19 4.12
N CYS A 133 -0.74 9.03 4.25
CA CYS A 133 -1.66 8.88 3.13
C CYS A 133 -2.99 9.59 3.40
N ASP A 134 -3.92 9.48 2.45
CA ASP A 134 -5.32 9.81 2.66
C ASP A 134 -5.93 8.79 3.64
N MET A 135 -6.10 9.22 4.88
CA MET A 135 -6.52 8.34 5.97
C MET A 135 -7.95 7.84 5.79
N GLU A 136 -8.83 8.63 5.18
CA GLU A 136 -10.21 8.25 4.92
C GLU A 136 -10.28 7.22 3.80
N ALA A 137 -9.64 7.45 2.67
CA ALA A 137 -9.56 6.49 1.58
C ALA A 137 -8.91 5.17 2.04
N ALA A 138 -7.86 5.25 2.86
CA ALA A 138 -7.20 4.06 3.40
C ALA A 138 -8.11 3.26 4.35
N ALA A 139 -8.89 3.93 5.19
CA ALA A 139 -9.85 3.28 6.08
C ALA A 139 -10.97 2.58 5.29
N GLN A 140 -11.52 3.24 4.28
CA GLN A 140 -12.55 2.68 3.39
C GLN A 140 -12.01 1.46 2.64
N PHE A 141 -10.81 1.53 2.08
CA PHE A 141 -10.18 0.40 1.40
C PHE A 141 -9.96 -0.80 2.34
N LEU A 142 -9.40 -0.57 3.54
CA LEU A 142 -9.22 -1.66 4.52
C LEU A 142 -10.54 -2.28 4.97
N ASP A 143 -11.60 -1.50 5.02
CA ASP A 143 -12.95 -2.00 5.36
C ASP A 143 -13.50 -2.90 4.24
N ARG A 144 -13.34 -2.52 2.97
CA ARG A 144 -13.66 -3.37 1.81
C ARG A 144 -12.83 -4.66 1.78
N MET A 145 -11.57 -4.59 2.23
CA MET A 145 -10.68 -5.74 2.31
C MET A 145 -10.97 -6.71 3.48
N ARG A 146 -11.84 -6.34 4.43
CA ARG A 146 -12.15 -7.18 5.60
C ARG A 146 -12.59 -8.60 5.27
N PRO A 147 -13.46 -8.85 4.26
CA PRO A 147 -13.86 -10.22 3.90
C PRO A 147 -12.68 -11.09 3.45
N PHE A 148 -11.70 -10.52 2.77
CA PHE A 148 -10.46 -11.21 2.41
C PHE A 148 -9.59 -11.47 3.64
N ILE A 149 -9.36 -10.46 4.49
CA ILE A 149 -8.47 -10.56 5.65
C ILE A 149 -9.03 -11.52 6.70
N TRP A 150 -10.33 -11.42 6.99
CA TRP A 150 -11.01 -12.13 8.08
C TRP A 150 -12.03 -13.14 7.57
N ARG A 151 -11.58 -14.17 6.84
CA ARG A 151 -12.49 -15.26 6.42
C ARG A 151 -13.10 -15.95 7.63
N ARG A 152 -14.42 -16.13 7.59
CA ARG A 152 -15.17 -16.84 8.65
C ARG A 152 -14.87 -18.35 8.70
N HIS A 153 -14.42 -18.93 7.59
CA HIS A 153 -14.08 -20.35 7.48
C HIS A 153 -12.63 -20.49 7.01
N LEU A 154 -11.76 -20.82 7.94
CA LEU A 154 -10.40 -21.32 7.65
C LEU A 154 -10.52 -22.82 7.40
N ASP A 155 -10.15 -23.29 6.22
CA ASP A 155 -9.96 -24.72 6.02
C ASP A 155 -8.66 -25.18 6.70
N PHE A 156 -8.51 -26.49 6.90
CA PHE A 156 -7.31 -27.07 7.55
C PHE A 156 -6.03 -26.82 6.74
N ALA A 157 -6.12 -26.55 5.43
CA ALA A 157 -4.99 -26.21 4.59
C ALA A 157 -4.48 -24.79 4.94
N ALA A 158 -5.38 -23.82 5.06
CA ALA A 158 -5.04 -22.44 5.45
C ALA A 158 -4.36 -22.38 6.82
N ILE A 159 -4.79 -23.20 7.77
CA ILE A 159 -4.16 -23.30 9.12
C ILE A 159 -2.72 -23.81 9.00
N ARG A 160 -2.49 -24.86 8.20
CA ARG A 160 -1.14 -25.41 7.97
C ARG A 160 -0.20 -24.39 7.31
N ASP A 161 -0.71 -23.63 6.33
CA ASP A 161 0.06 -22.59 5.63
C ASP A 161 0.48 -21.47 6.60
N ILE A 162 -0.42 -21.00 7.46
CA ILE A 162 -0.12 -20.00 8.50
C ILE A 162 0.95 -20.53 9.48
N HIS A 163 0.87 -21.79 9.89
CA HIS A 163 1.89 -22.41 10.73
C HIS A 163 3.24 -22.58 10.04
N ALA A 164 3.26 -22.82 8.72
CA ALA A 164 4.48 -22.87 7.93
C ALA A 164 5.15 -21.50 7.84
N ILE A 165 4.39 -20.45 7.55
CA ILE A 165 4.86 -19.06 7.50
C ILE A 165 5.46 -18.65 8.86
N LYS A 166 4.76 -18.95 9.96
CA LYS A 166 5.23 -18.60 11.32
C LYS A 166 6.58 -19.26 11.68
N ARG A 167 6.94 -20.37 11.04
CA ARG A 167 8.23 -21.05 11.26
C ARG A 167 9.37 -20.47 10.43
N GLN A 168 9.08 -19.62 9.44
CA GLN A 168 10.06 -18.98 8.55
C GLN A 168 10.42 -17.54 8.98
N ILE A 169 9.69 -16.99 9.94
CA ILE A 169 9.93 -15.69 10.57
C ILE A 169 10.69 -15.88 11.89
#